data_89914775198397fd3c85a708e0fad033
#
_entry.id   89914775198397fd3c85a708e0fad033
#
_cell.length_a   1.000
_cell.length_b   1.000
_cell.length_c   1.000
_cell.angle_alpha   90.00
_cell.angle_beta   90.00
_cell.angle_gamma   90.00
#
_symmetry.space_group_name_H-M   'P 1'
#
loop_
_entity.id
_entity.type
_entity.pdbx_description
1 polymer ?
#
loop_
_entity_poly.entity_id
_entity_poly.type
_entity_poly.pdbx_seq_one_letter_code
_entity_poly.pdbx_strand_id
1 'polypeptide(L)'
;MDLMTKMERFRAAVRGDDVDCLPVSVWLHLGTEHLPGEVVAQRHIDYLKAYDFDYLKVMNDYRYPLPAGVANVTTADDLARFEPQPMSVYQFDQQLVCLRRLRAALPDVPLIETLFNPLQTLARGAGSSAVQTVLHNPEAGDKALEAITQTLLTYVQAVKDAGIDGLFYSINGAVDPAKGGLTDEQFARFVTPYDLRLLQAAQGMTRVAHVHGFNLRFDRCAGYPVEVFSWSHLNSAPSLGEARGLTQAALMGGMNEVQLTRQSEAEVQADIEASVRDAGWRKLLVGPGCTTAPDTPDHILRTAVRVTHGLTLE
;
A
#
# COMPACT_ATOMS: atom_id res chain seq x y z
N MET A 1 -10.81 -22.84 19.21
CA MET A 1 -11.08 -22.54 17.79
C MET A 1 -10.13 -23.37 16.96
N ASP A 2 -10.59 -23.98 15.86
CA ASP A 2 -9.67 -24.71 14.98
C ASP A 2 -8.69 -23.75 14.31
N LEU A 3 -7.47 -24.21 14.00
CA LEU A 3 -6.46 -23.40 13.34
C LEU A 3 -6.94 -23.02 11.91
N MET A 4 -6.94 -21.75 11.61
CA MET A 4 -7.28 -21.22 10.30
C MET A 4 -6.06 -21.24 9.36
N THR A 5 -6.29 -21.44 8.07
CA THR A 5 -5.29 -21.13 7.05
C THR A 5 -5.03 -19.63 7.00
N LYS A 6 -3.86 -19.21 6.46
CA LYS A 6 -3.53 -17.79 6.29
C LYS A 6 -4.60 -17.04 5.48
N MET A 7 -5.13 -17.67 4.43
CA MET A 7 -6.19 -17.10 3.59
C MET A 7 -7.51 -16.94 4.34
N GLU A 8 -7.93 -17.94 5.11
CA GLU A 8 -9.15 -17.88 5.92
C GLU A 8 -9.04 -16.80 6.98
N ARG A 9 -7.93 -16.78 7.73
CA ARG A 9 -7.63 -15.78 8.78
C ARG A 9 -7.67 -14.35 8.22
N PHE A 10 -6.98 -14.11 7.11
CA PHE A 10 -6.95 -12.80 6.47
C PHE A 10 -8.36 -12.34 6.05
N ARG A 11 -9.11 -13.20 5.36
CA ARG A 11 -10.47 -12.88 4.90
C ARG A 11 -11.45 -12.68 6.05
N ALA A 12 -11.34 -13.50 7.11
CA ALA A 12 -12.15 -13.35 8.31
C ALA A 12 -11.86 -12.01 9.02
N ALA A 13 -10.57 -11.68 9.20
CA ALA A 13 -10.18 -10.41 9.81
C ALA A 13 -10.69 -9.19 9.02
N VAL A 14 -10.61 -9.22 7.69
CA VAL A 14 -11.14 -8.14 6.83
C VAL A 14 -12.66 -7.98 7.00
N ARG A 15 -13.42 -9.08 7.08
CA ARG A 15 -14.87 -9.02 7.29
C ARG A 15 -15.27 -8.68 8.73
N GLY A 16 -14.38 -8.92 9.69
CA GLY A 16 -14.66 -8.78 11.13
C GLY A 16 -15.27 -10.03 11.75
N ASP A 17 -15.11 -11.18 11.12
CA ASP A 17 -15.41 -12.49 11.68
C ASP A 17 -14.39 -12.86 12.76
N ASP A 18 -14.68 -13.89 13.55
CA ASP A 18 -13.75 -14.40 14.55
C ASP A 18 -12.53 -15.04 13.87
N VAL A 19 -11.35 -14.83 14.43
CA VAL A 19 -10.08 -15.38 13.97
C VAL A 19 -9.37 -16.12 15.11
N ASP A 20 -8.59 -17.13 14.76
CA ASP A 20 -7.77 -17.87 15.72
C ASP A 20 -6.63 -17.00 16.30
N CYS A 21 -6.06 -16.11 15.48
CA CYS A 21 -5.15 -15.02 15.86
C CYS A 21 -5.28 -13.87 14.85
N LEU A 22 -4.81 -12.68 15.19
CA LEU A 22 -4.78 -11.57 14.23
C LEU A 22 -3.76 -11.84 13.11
N PRO A 23 -4.12 -11.60 11.84
CA PRO A 23 -3.15 -11.73 10.76
C PRO A 23 -2.09 -10.63 10.82
N VAL A 24 -0.82 -11.00 10.60
CA VAL A 24 0.32 -10.09 10.68
C VAL A 24 1.21 -10.18 9.45
N SER A 25 1.71 -9.02 9.02
CA SER A 25 2.77 -8.89 8.02
C SER A 25 3.60 -7.64 8.27
N VAL A 26 4.85 -7.68 7.83
CA VAL A 26 5.72 -6.50 7.77
C VAL A 26 6.25 -6.37 6.36
N TRP A 27 6.43 -5.17 5.88
CA TRP A 27 6.89 -4.90 4.51
C TRP A 27 7.93 -3.79 4.46
N LEU A 28 8.84 -3.95 3.52
CA LEU A 28 9.93 -3.02 3.25
C LEU A 28 10.22 -2.98 1.75
N HIS A 29 10.93 -1.95 1.30
CA HIS A 29 11.47 -1.92 -0.06
C HIS A 29 12.64 -2.90 -0.18
N LEU A 30 12.57 -3.79 -1.17
CA LEU A 30 13.59 -4.81 -1.39
C LEU A 30 14.72 -4.35 -2.32
N GLY A 31 14.66 -3.10 -2.82
CA GLY A 31 15.65 -2.54 -3.74
C GLY A 31 15.74 -3.33 -5.05
N THR A 32 14.58 -3.65 -5.62
CA THR A 32 14.48 -4.62 -6.72
C THR A 32 14.12 -4.01 -8.08
N GLU A 33 14.07 -2.70 -8.19
CA GLU A 33 13.62 -1.96 -9.37
C GLU A 33 14.40 -2.22 -10.67
N HIS A 34 15.57 -2.85 -10.55
CA HIS A 34 16.44 -3.20 -11.69
C HIS A 34 16.55 -4.70 -11.94
N LEU A 35 15.86 -5.52 -11.13
CA LEU A 35 15.97 -6.97 -11.20
C LEU A 35 14.85 -7.58 -12.05
N PRO A 36 15.09 -8.75 -12.69
CA PRO A 36 14.03 -9.50 -13.34
C PRO A 36 12.94 -9.95 -12.35
N GLY A 37 11.69 -10.00 -12.81
CA GLY A 37 10.52 -10.33 -11.98
C GLY A 37 10.63 -11.67 -11.26
N GLU A 38 11.26 -12.68 -11.86
CA GLU A 38 11.54 -13.98 -11.23
C GLU A 38 12.41 -13.84 -9.96
N VAL A 39 13.43 -12.97 -10.02
CA VAL A 39 14.33 -12.70 -8.89
C VAL A 39 13.60 -11.92 -7.81
N VAL A 40 12.78 -10.94 -8.21
CA VAL A 40 11.92 -10.17 -7.30
C VAL A 40 10.95 -11.10 -6.56
N ALA A 41 10.30 -12.02 -7.28
CA ALA A 41 9.41 -13.00 -6.68
C ALA A 41 10.14 -13.89 -5.66
N GLN A 42 11.33 -14.38 -5.99
CA GLN A 42 12.09 -15.23 -5.07
C GLN A 42 12.43 -14.50 -3.78
N ARG A 43 12.85 -13.23 -3.84
CA ARG A 43 13.11 -12.41 -2.64
C ARG A 43 11.87 -12.26 -1.75
N HIS A 44 10.71 -12.04 -2.35
CA HIS A 44 9.45 -11.98 -1.60
C HIS A 44 9.07 -13.31 -0.95
N ILE A 45 9.28 -14.43 -1.67
CA ILE A 45 9.05 -15.79 -1.13
C ILE A 45 9.95 -16.05 0.06
N ASP A 46 11.24 -15.76 -0.08
CA ASP A 46 12.23 -15.97 0.98
C ASP A 46 11.93 -15.12 2.20
N TYR A 47 11.55 -13.85 1.99
CA TYR A 47 11.15 -12.93 3.04
C TYR A 47 9.90 -13.41 3.79
N LEU A 48 8.84 -13.79 3.07
CA LEU A 48 7.63 -14.34 3.69
C LEU A 48 7.94 -15.57 4.56
N LYS A 49 8.74 -16.52 4.00
CA LYS A 49 9.07 -17.78 4.69
C LYS A 49 9.98 -17.58 5.89
N ALA A 50 10.89 -16.60 5.84
CA ALA A 50 11.83 -16.32 6.93
C ALA A 50 11.13 -15.91 8.22
N TYR A 51 10.00 -15.23 8.11
CA TYR A 51 9.25 -14.66 9.25
C TYR A 51 7.87 -15.27 9.45
N ASP A 52 7.40 -16.11 8.53
CA ASP A 52 6.09 -16.77 8.57
C ASP A 52 4.90 -15.79 8.62
N PHE A 53 4.97 -14.71 7.87
CA PHE A 53 3.88 -13.73 7.79
C PHE A 53 2.58 -14.35 7.26
N ASP A 54 1.43 -13.83 7.69
CA ASP A 54 0.10 -14.33 7.29
C ASP A 54 -0.31 -13.88 5.89
N TYR A 55 0.15 -12.73 5.44
CA TYR A 55 -0.10 -12.20 4.10
C TYR A 55 1.15 -11.53 3.55
N LEU A 56 1.23 -11.41 2.25
CA LEU A 56 2.35 -10.76 1.57
C LEU A 56 1.88 -9.49 0.87
N LYS A 57 2.30 -8.34 1.38
CA LYS A 57 2.25 -7.11 0.61
C LYS A 57 3.40 -7.13 -0.38
N VAL A 58 3.08 -7.34 -1.65
CA VAL A 58 4.07 -7.37 -2.74
C VAL A 58 4.51 -5.94 -3.03
N MET A 59 5.81 -5.67 -2.84
CA MET A 59 6.37 -4.35 -3.17
C MET A 59 6.57 -4.23 -4.67
N ASN A 60 6.07 -3.13 -5.22
CA ASN A 60 6.33 -2.74 -6.59
C ASN A 60 7.34 -1.60 -6.59
N ASP A 61 8.62 -1.95 -6.72
CA ASP A 61 9.71 -0.98 -6.76
C ASP A 61 9.93 -0.40 -8.16
N TYR A 62 9.40 -1.02 -9.22
CA TYR A 62 9.51 -0.50 -10.58
C TYR A 62 8.85 0.87 -10.71
N ARG A 63 9.49 1.75 -11.48
CA ARG A 63 9.02 3.10 -11.69
C ARG A 63 8.26 3.21 -13.02
N TYR A 64 7.25 4.06 -13.06
CA TYR A 64 6.54 4.36 -14.30
C TYR A 64 7.50 4.90 -15.35
N PRO A 65 7.47 4.39 -16.60
CA PRO A 65 8.37 4.85 -17.65
C PRO A 65 8.05 6.27 -18.05
N LEU A 66 9.09 7.09 -18.20
CA LEU A 66 8.95 8.44 -18.71
C LEU A 66 8.80 8.44 -20.24
N PRO A 67 8.11 9.43 -20.82
CA PRO A 67 8.05 9.61 -22.29
C PRO A 67 9.46 9.73 -22.89
N ALA A 68 9.65 9.25 -24.11
CA ALA A 68 10.94 9.29 -24.80
C ALA A 68 11.52 10.71 -24.84
N GLY A 69 12.76 10.90 -24.39
CA GLY A 69 13.45 12.19 -24.33
C GLY A 69 13.01 13.12 -23.18
N VAL A 70 12.15 12.64 -22.26
CA VAL A 70 11.85 13.35 -21.02
C VAL A 70 12.67 12.73 -19.89
N ALA A 71 13.62 13.49 -19.38
CA ALA A 71 14.42 13.06 -18.21
C ALA A 71 13.79 13.52 -16.88
N ASN A 72 13.13 14.68 -16.90
CA ASN A 72 12.40 15.25 -15.77
C ASN A 72 11.15 15.94 -16.31
N VAL A 73 10.11 16.02 -15.48
CA VAL A 73 8.87 16.72 -15.83
C VAL A 73 8.90 18.11 -15.18
N THR A 74 9.15 19.13 -15.99
CA THR A 74 9.30 20.52 -15.54
C THR A 74 8.43 21.53 -16.28
N THR A 75 7.82 21.12 -17.40
CA THR A 75 7.00 21.98 -18.26
C THR A 75 5.66 21.33 -18.59
N ALA A 76 4.72 22.14 -19.10
CA ALA A 76 3.45 21.66 -19.65
C ALA A 76 3.66 20.70 -20.83
N ASP A 77 4.68 20.98 -21.67
CA ASP A 77 5.00 20.13 -22.82
C ASP A 77 5.51 18.74 -22.40
N ASP A 78 6.27 18.65 -21.29
CA ASP A 78 6.67 17.37 -20.74
C ASP A 78 5.46 16.55 -20.28
N LEU A 79 4.50 17.19 -19.61
CA LEU A 79 3.24 16.56 -19.18
C LEU A 79 2.39 16.12 -20.37
N ALA A 80 2.32 16.95 -21.43
CA ALA A 80 1.51 16.66 -22.61
C ALA A 80 2.00 15.43 -23.42
N ARG A 81 3.22 14.94 -23.14
CA ARG A 81 3.82 13.78 -23.82
C ARG A 81 3.48 12.44 -23.18
N PHE A 82 2.82 12.45 -22.01
CA PHE A 82 2.39 11.20 -21.38
C PHE A 82 1.27 10.54 -22.20
N GLU A 83 1.46 9.27 -22.51
CA GLU A 83 0.49 8.43 -23.21
C GLU A 83 0.31 7.12 -22.44
N PRO A 84 -0.85 6.44 -22.58
CA PRO A 84 -1.05 5.13 -21.97
C PRO A 84 0.03 4.14 -22.44
N GLN A 85 0.55 3.35 -21.50
CA GLN A 85 1.62 2.39 -21.71
C GLN A 85 1.07 0.96 -21.84
N PRO A 86 1.58 0.13 -22.77
CA PRO A 86 1.21 -1.27 -22.84
C PRO A 86 1.87 -2.09 -21.72
N MET A 87 1.25 -3.20 -21.34
CA MET A 87 1.77 -4.09 -20.30
C MET A 87 3.07 -4.83 -20.69
N SER A 88 3.47 -4.77 -21.95
CA SER A 88 4.77 -5.28 -22.44
C SER A 88 5.96 -4.39 -22.12
N VAL A 89 5.74 -3.18 -21.62
CA VAL A 89 6.82 -2.33 -21.11
C VAL A 89 7.48 -3.01 -19.89
N TYR A 90 8.80 -3.01 -19.86
CA TYR A 90 9.61 -3.80 -18.91
C TYR A 90 9.10 -3.72 -17.46
N GLN A 91 8.79 -2.56 -16.96
CA GLN A 91 8.37 -2.36 -15.58
C GLN A 91 7.07 -3.09 -15.24
N PHE A 92 6.08 -3.04 -16.11
CA PHE A 92 4.82 -3.76 -15.94
C PHE A 92 4.97 -5.24 -16.21
N ASP A 93 5.65 -5.61 -17.28
CA ASP A 93 5.90 -7.01 -17.63
C ASP A 93 6.60 -7.75 -16.49
N GLN A 94 7.70 -7.19 -15.98
CA GLN A 94 8.47 -7.83 -14.92
C GLN A 94 7.71 -7.91 -13.57
N GLN A 95 6.91 -6.90 -13.24
CA GLN A 95 6.05 -7.02 -12.06
C GLN A 95 4.97 -8.09 -12.26
N LEU A 96 4.37 -8.21 -13.43
CA LEU A 96 3.41 -9.27 -13.73
C LEU A 96 4.06 -10.67 -13.76
N VAL A 97 5.31 -10.78 -14.20
CA VAL A 97 6.11 -12.02 -14.05
C VAL A 97 6.27 -12.36 -12.57
N CYS A 98 6.66 -11.39 -11.75
CA CYS A 98 6.78 -11.55 -10.30
C CYS A 98 5.46 -12.06 -9.69
N LEU A 99 4.34 -11.40 -9.97
CA LEU A 99 3.03 -11.75 -9.42
C LEU A 99 2.59 -13.17 -9.77
N ARG A 100 2.73 -13.59 -11.03
CA ARG A 100 2.40 -14.96 -11.48
C ARG A 100 3.29 -15.99 -10.79
N ARG A 101 4.57 -15.70 -10.62
CA ARG A 101 5.51 -16.57 -9.93
C ARG A 101 5.17 -16.70 -8.44
N LEU A 102 4.81 -15.58 -7.78
CA LEU A 102 4.35 -15.57 -6.39
C LEU A 102 3.10 -16.42 -6.23
N ARG A 103 2.07 -16.23 -7.07
CA ARG A 103 0.83 -16.99 -6.98
C ARG A 103 1.06 -18.49 -7.17
N ALA A 104 1.91 -18.87 -8.13
CA ALA A 104 2.26 -20.28 -8.35
C ALA A 104 3.00 -20.92 -7.16
N ALA A 105 3.86 -20.15 -6.48
CA ALA A 105 4.65 -20.64 -5.35
C ALA A 105 3.91 -20.58 -3.99
N LEU A 106 2.90 -19.72 -3.86
CA LEU A 106 2.20 -19.40 -2.61
C LEU A 106 0.68 -19.45 -2.83
N PRO A 107 0.08 -20.59 -3.20
CA PRO A 107 -1.35 -20.67 -3.58
C PRO A 107 -2.29 -20.28 -2.43
N ASP A 108 -1.92 -20.55 -1.18
CA ASP A 108 -2.75 -20.39 0.01
C ASP A 108 -2.39 -19.15 0.85
N VAL A 109 -1.50 -18.29 0.35
CA VAL A 109 -1.10 -17.04 1.02
C VAL A 109 -1.81 -15.87 0.36
N PRO A 110 -2.46 -14.97 1.13
CA PRO A 110 -2.99 -13.71 0.57
C PRO A 110 -1.88 -12.86 -0.01
N LEU A 111 -1.99 -12.54 -1.30
CA LEU A 111 -1.05 -11.69 -2.03
C LEU A 111 -1.72 -10.35 -2.33
N ILE A 112 -1.08 -9.26 -1.92
CA ILE A 112 -1.62 -7.89 -2.06
C ILE A 112 -0.61 -7.05 -2.84
N GLU A 113 -0.94 -6.72 -4.10
CA GLU A 113 -0.08 -5.91 -4.96
C GLU A 113 -0.07 -4.45 -4.54
N THR A 114 1.08 -3.81 -4.60
CA THR A 114 1.22 -2.37 -4.33
C THR A 114 1.00 -1.54 -5.58
N LEU A 115 0.06 -0.61 -5.52
CA LEU A 115 -0.19 0.37 -6.56
C LEU A 115 -0.19 1.78 -5.95
N PHE A 116 0.51 2.71 -6.58
CA PHE A 116 0.49 4.13 -6.20
C PHE A 116 -0.58 4.87 -7.01
N ASN A 117 -1.19 5.88 -6.41
CA ASN A 117 -2.12 6.74 -7.15
C ASN A 117 -1.41 7.46 -8.32
N PRO A 118 -2.14 7.92 -9.35
CA PRO A 118 -1.52 8.48 -10.57
C PRO A 118 -0.58 9.66 -10.30
N LEU A 119 -0.91 10.54 -9.35
CA LEU A 119 -0.06 11.66 -8.98
C LEU A 119 1.28 11.21 -8.38
N GLN A 120 1.25 10.21 -7.49
CA GLN A 120 2.46 9.63 -6.91
C GLN A 120 3.23 8.78 -7.93
N THR A 121 2.52 8.09 -8.81
CA THR A 121 3.13 7.33 -9.92
C THR A 121 3.94 8.27 -10.80
N LEU A 122 3.40 9.44 -11.15
CA LEU A 122 4.12 10.50 -11.85
C LEU A 122 5.35 10.97 -11.05
N ALA A 123 5.15 11.31 -9.78
CA ALA A 123 6.23 11.80 -8.92
C ALA A 123 7.36 10.79 -8.72
N ARG A 124 7.04 9.49 -8.62
CA ARG A 124 8.03 8.41 -8.49
C ARG A 124 8.85 8.22 -9.76
N GLY A 125 8.24 8.39 -10.94
CA GLY A 125 8.92 8.30 -12.24
C GLY A 125 9.74 9.55 -12.57
N ALA A 126 9.16 10.73 -12.38
CA ALA A 126 9.64 12.01 -12.88
C ALA A 126 10.29 12.94 -11.82
N GLY A 127 10.33 12.48 -10.56
CA GLY A 127 10.77 13.31 -9.42
C GLY A 127 9.63 14.13 -8.79
N SER A 128 9.80 14.51 -7.53
CA SER A 128 8.78 15.22 -6.74
C SER A 128 8.39 16.60 -7.30
N SER A 129 9.28 17.25 -8.06
CA SER A 129 8.99 18.51 -8.76
C SER A 129 7.87 18.38 -9.80
N ALA A 130 7.62 17.19 -10.33
CA ALA A 130 6.53 16.94 -11.28
C ALA A 130 5.15 17.27 -10.72
N VAL A 131 4.94 17.10 -9.41
CA VAL A 131 3.70 17.51 -8.73
C VAL A 131 3.49 19.03 -8.88
N GLN A 132 4.54 19.83 -8.64
CA GLN A 132 4.44 21.29 -8.81
C GLN A 132 4.18 21.66 -10.27
N THR A 133 4.77 20.93 -11.23
CA THR A 133 4.49 21.16 -12.66
C THR A 133 3.02 20.90 -12.99
N VAL A 134 2.41 19.83 -12.43
CA VAL A 134 0.96 19.56 -12.54
C VAL A 134 0.14 20.73 -11.98
N LEU A 135 0.47 21.18 -10.77
CA LEU A 135 -0.29 22.26 -10.11
C LEU A 135 -0.23 23.60 -10.85
N HIS A 136 0.91 23.91 -11.47
CA HIS A 136 1.09 25.14 -12.27
C HIS A 136 0.50 25.04 -13.68
N ASN A 137 0.31 23.82 -14.22
CA ASN A 137 -0.19 23.55 -15.56
C ASN A 137 -1.37 22.56 -15.51
N PRO A 138 -2.49 22.96 -14.90
CA PRO A 138 -3.55 22.04 -14.51
C PRO A 138 -4.15 21.22 -15.67
N GLU A 139 -4.31 21.81 -16.86
CA GLU A 139 -4.86 21.13 -18.03
C GLU A 139 -3.90 20.07 -18.60
N ALA A 140 -2.60 20.37 -18.64
CA ALA A 140 -1.58 19.41 -19.04
C ALA A 140 -1.41 18.32 -17.98
N GLY A 141 -1.55 18.71 -16.71
CA GLY A 141 -1.58 17.79 -15.57
C GLY A 141 -2.71 16.77 -15.68
N ASP A 142 -3.94 17.20 -15.93
CA ASP A 142 -5.10 16.33 -16.12
C ASP A 142 -4.86 15.31 -17.26
N LYS A 143 -4.25 15.74 -18.38
CA LYS A 143 -3.93 14.85 -19.51
C LYS A 143 -2.91 13.78 -19.11
N ALA A 144 -1.84 14.18 -18.41
CA ALA A 144 -0.81 13.23 -17.95
C ALA A 144 -1.38 12.23 -16.94
N LEU A 145 -2.16 12.70 -15.96
CA LEU A 145 -2.79 11.86 -14.97
C LEU A 145 -3.82 10.91 -15.58
N GLU A 146 -4.55 11.35 -16.61
CA GLU A 146 -5.47 10.50 -17.36
C GLU A 146 -4.72 9.38 -18.11
N ALA A 147 -3.64 9.71 -18.81
CA ALA A 147 -2.82 8.72 -19.52
C ALA A 147 -2.24 7.66 -18.56
N ILE A 148 -1.72 8.10 -17.42
CA ILE A 148 -1.24 7.21 -16.36
C ILE A 148 -2.38 6.36 -15.83
N THR A 149 -3.55 6.95 -15.56
CA THR A 149 -4.71 6.22 -15.04
C THR A 149 -5.17 5.13 -16.00
N GLN A 150 -5.22 5.38 -17.30
CA GLN A 150 -5.57 4.38 -18.31
C GLN A 150 -4.59 3.21 -18.28
N THR A 151 -3.30 3.48 -18.16
CA THR A 151 -2.26 2.44 -17.99
C THR A 151 -2.54 1.61 -16.72
N LEU A 152 -2.77 2.28 -15.59
CA LEU A 152 -2.99 1.62 -14.31
C LEU A 152 -4.31 0.83 -14.26
N LEU A 153 -5.36 1.26 -14.97
CA LEU A 153 -6.59 0.49 -15.13
C LEU A 153 -6.32 -0.84 -15.85
N THR A 154 -5.54 -0.81 -16.93
CA THR A 154 -5.11 -2.03 -17.63
C THR A 154 -4.24 -2.91 -16.75
N TYR A 155 -3.35 -2.29 -15.96
CA TYR A 155 -2.51 -3.01 -15.01
C TYR A 155 -3.33 -3.69 -13.90
N VAL A 156 -4.31 -3.01 -13.31
CA VAL A 156 -5.22 -3.61 -12.29
C VAL A 156 -5.92 -4.84 -12.86
N GLN A 157 -6.37 -4.81 -14.10
CA GLN A 157 -6.98 -5.98 -14.74
C GLN A 157 -5.96 -7.14 -14.88
N ALA A 158 -4.74 -6.86 -15.32
CA ALA A 158 -3.68 -7.86 -15.44
C ALA A 158 -3.26 -8.46 -14.07
N VAL A 159 -3.31 -7.66 -12.99
CA VAL A 159 -3.09 -8.11 -11.60
C VAL A 159 -4.20 -9.08 -11.17
N LYS A 160 -5.46 -8.79 -11.49
CA LYS A 160 -6.60 -9.70 -11.24
C LYS A 160 -6.44 -11.01 -12.00
N ASP A 161 -6.06 -10.94 -13.28
CA ASP A 161 -5.83 -12.11 -14.14
C ASP A 161 -4.66 -12.98 -13.66
N ALA A 162 -3.69 -12.37 -12.95
CA ALA A 162 -2.61 -13.10 -12.28
C ALA A 162 -3.05 -13.80 -10.98
N GLY A 163 -4.31 -13.67 -10.56
CA GLY A 163 -4.87 -14.33 -9.38
C GLY A 163 -4.45 -13.69 -8.05
N ILE A 164 -4.19 -12.39 -8.03
CA ILE A 164 -3.79 -11.64 -6.84
C ILE A 164 -5.04 -11.27 -6.02
N ASP A 165 -4.96 -11.44 -4.70
CA ASP A 165 -6.12 -11.33 -3.79
C ASP A 165 -6.49 -9.90 -3.43
N GLY A 166 -5.52 -8.98 -3.44
CA GLY A 166 -5.75 -7.61 -3.01
C GLY A 166 -4.87 -6.57 -3.70
N LEU A 167 -5.28 -5.32 -3.54
CA LEU A 167 -4.57 -4.14 -3.99
C LEU A 167 -4.26 -3.24 -2.80
N PHE A 168 -2.98 -3.02 -2.50
CA PHE A 168 -2.51 -2.02 -1.55
C PHE A 168 -2.32 -0.70 -2.30
N TYR A 169 -3.36 0.12 -2.28
CA TYR A 169 -3.44 1.36 -3.03
C TYR A 169 -2.92 2.52 -2.19
N SER A 170 -1.73 3.03 -2.52
CA SER A 170 -1.09 4.13 -1.82
C SER A 170 -1.60 5.48 -2.32
N ILE A 171 -2.34 6.18 -1.47
CA ILE A 171 -2.92 7.51 -1.73
C ILE A 171 -1.96 8.57 -1.21
N ASN A 172 -1.33 9.27 -2.13
CA ASN A 172 -0.48 10.41 -1.82
C ASN A 172 -1.21 11.72 -2.13
N GLY A 173 -0.90 12.77 -1.35
CA GLY A 173 -1.54 14.08 -1.50
C GLY A 173 -2.50 14.44 -0.36
N ALA A 174 -2.78 13.52 0.57
CA ALA A 174 -3.69 13.76 1.69
C ALA A 174 -3.06 14.51 2.89
N VAL A 175 -1.82 14.98 2.77
CA VAL A 175 -1.17 15.81 3.79
C VAL A 175 -1.93 17.14 3.94
N ASP A 176 -2.02 17.64 5.17
CA ASP A 176 -2.67 18.92 5.48
C ASP A 176 -2.03 20.07 4.68
N PRO A 177 -2.82 20.94 4.01
CA PRO A 177 -2.30 22.11 3.29
C PRO A 177 -1.42 23.02 4.16
N ALA A 178 -1.75 23.17 5.44
CA ALA A 178 -0.92 23.95 6.38
C ALA A 178 0.46 23.33 6.65
N LYS A 179 0.66 22.08 6.22
CA LYS A 179 1.92 21.33 6.31
C LYS A 179 2.56 21.07 4.93
N GLY A 180 2.13 21.84 3.92
CA GLY A 180 2.66 21.75 2.55
C GLY A 180 1.97 20.72 1.66
N GLY A 181 0.83 20.19 2.08
CA GLY A 181 -0.01 19.30 1.26
C GLY A 181 -0.86 20.05 0.22
N LEU A 182 -1.63 19.30 -0.54
CA LEU A 182 -2.57 19.84 -1.52
C LEU A 182 -3.75 20.54 -0.84
N THR A 183 -4.25 21.63 -1.44
CA THR A 183 -5.53 22.21 -1.03
C THR A 183 -6.68 21.22 -1.28
N ASP A 184 -7.87 21.51 -0.73
CA ASP A 184 -9.05 20.66 -0.95
C ASP A 184 -9.45 20.63 -2.44
N GLU A 185 -9.34 21.76 -3.14
CA GLU A 185 -9.61 21.88 -4.57
C GLU A 185 -8.58 21.09 -5.40
N GLN A 186 -7.29 21.17 -5.04
CA GLN A 186 -6.24 20.43 -5.72
C GLN A 186 -6.40 18.92 -5.52
N PHE A 187 -6.71 18.49 -4.31
CA PHE A 187 -6.96 17.08 -4.01
C PHE A 187 -8.19 16.57 -4.76
N ALA A 188 -9.29 17.33 -4.76
CA ALA A 188 -10.51 16.99 -5.48
C ALA A 188 -10.30 16.91 -7.00
N ARG A 189 -9.37 17.70 -7.57
CA ARG A 189 -9.08 17.70 -9.01
C ARG A 189 -8.07 16.61 -9.40
N PHE A 190 -6.94 16.54 -8.71
CA PHE A 190 -5.78 15.76 -9.16
C PHE A 190 -5.62 14.40 -8.47
N VAL A 191 -6.45 14.08 -7.47
CA VAL A 191 -6.34 12.83 -6.71
C VAL A 191 -7.67 12.06 -6.77
N THR A 192 -8.72 12.58 -6.18
CA THR A 192 -10.00 11.87 -5.96
C THR A 192 -10.58 11.19 -7.22
N PRO A 193 -10.69 11.85 -8.39
CA PRO A 193 -11.36 11.23 -9.55
C PRO A 193 -10.60 10.02 -10.08
N TYR A 194 -9.29 10.05 -10.03
CA TYR A 194 -8.42 8.99 -10.50
C TYR A 194 -8.39 7.82 -9.51
N ASP A 195 -8.31 8.13 -8.20
CA ASP A 195 -8.35 7.14 -7.13
C ASP A 195 -9.64 6.31 -7.18
N LEU A 196 -10.79 6.96 -7.27
CA LEU A 196 -12.08 6.28 -7.29
C LEU A 196 -12.23 5.34 -8.50
N ARG A 197 -11.72 5.72 -9.66
CA ARG A 197 -11.74 4.87 -10.86
C ARG A 197 -10.88 3.61 -10.69
N LEU A 198 -9.68 3.76 -10.12
CA LEU A 198 -8.76 2.63 -9.88
C LEU A 198 -9.29 1.69 -8.79
N LEU A 199 -9.83 2.24 -7.70
CA LEU A 199 -10.47 1.46 -6.66
C LEU A 199 -11.72 0.74 -7.18
N GLN A 200 -12.50 1.35 -8.06
CA GLN A 200 -13.64 0.70 -8.72
C GLN A 200 -13.18 -0.45 -9.63
N ALA A 201 -12.11 -0.25 -10.41
CA ALA A 201 -11.54 -1.31 -11.25
C ALA A 201 -11.03 -2.50 -10.44
N ALA A 202 -10.56 -2.27 -9.22
CA ALA A 202 -10.12 -3.30 -8.28
C ALA A 202 -11.27 -3.99 -7.53
N GLN A 203 -12.53 -3.70 -7.85
CA GLN A 203 -13.68 -4.38 -7.23
C GLN A 203 -13.57 -5.91 -7.39
N GLY A 204 -13.83 -6.63 -6.30
CA GLY A 204 -13.66 -8.09 -6.23
C GLY A 204 -12.31 -8.54 -5.64
N MET A 205 -11.35 -7.61 -5.50
CA MET A 205 -10.14 -7.78 -4.71
C MET A 205 -10.32 -7.15 -3.32
N THR A 206 -9.49 -7.53 -2.35
CA THR A 206 -9.37 -6.77 -1.09
C THR A 206 -8.64 -5.46 -1.36
N ARG A 207 -9.34 -4.33 -1.32
CA ARG A 207 -8.76 -3.01 -1.53
C ARG A 207 -8.30 -2.43 -0.20
N VAL A 208 -7.00 -2.20 -0.07
CA VAL A 208 -6.39 -1.54 1.07
C VAL A 208 -6.05 -0.11 0.66
N ALA A 209 -6.72 0.89 1.21
CA ALA A 209 -6.35 2.30 1.03
C ALA A 209 -5.26 2.66 2.05
N HIS A 210 -4.05 2.87 1.58
CA HIS A 210 -2.97 3.39 2.39
C HIS A 210 -2.86 4.91 2.23
N VAL A 211 -3.34 5.66 3.22
CA VAL A 211 -3.24 7.12 3.23
C VAL A 211 -1.81 7.49 3.66
N HIS A 212 -0.98 7.86 2.68
CA HIS A 212 0.46 8.02 2.86
C HIS A 212 0.85 9.40 3.35
N GLY A 213 1.74 9.44 4.32
CA GLY A 213 2.37 10.65 4.87
C GLY A 213 2.08 10.87 6.35
N PHE A 214 2.47 12.06 6.82
CA PHE A 214 2.22 12.53 8.17
C PHE A 214 1.33 13.77 8.15
N ASN A 215 0.71 14.13 9.27
CA ASN A 215 -0.23 15.26 9.36
C ASN A 215 -1.36 15.13 8.32
N LEU A 216 -2.04 14.00 8.33
CA LEU A 216 -3.00 13.63 7.29
C LEU A 216 -4.36 14.32 7.48
N ARG A 217 -4.98 14.67 6.39
CA ARG A 217 -6.42 14.91 6.24
C ARG A 217 -7.08 13.57 5.86
N PHE A 218 -7.12 12.64 6.82
CA PHE A 218 -7.71 11.31 6.65
C PHE A 218 -9.18 11.38 6.22
N ASP A 219 -9.89 12.40 6.66
CA ASP A 219 -11.28 12.71 6.30
C ASP A 219 -11.52 12.77 4.79
N ARG A 220 -10.52 13.18 4.00
CA ARG A 220 -10.61 13.22 2.53
C ARG A 220 -10.79 11.85 1.89
N CYS A 221 -10.31 10.80 2.55
CA CYS A 221 -10.29 9.43 2.04
C CYS A 221 -11.25 8.50 2.80
N ALA A 222 -11.75 8.89 3.97
CA ALA A 222 -12.55 8.03 4.86
C ALA A 222 -13.79 7.40 4.19
N GLY A 223 -14.35 8.07 3.18
CA GLY A 223 -15.49 7.58 2.38
C GLY A 223 -15.11 6.75 1.14
N TYR A 224 -13.85 6.43 0.93
CA TYR A 224 -13.46 5.64 -0.23
C TYR A 224 -13.99 4.20 -0.15
N PRO A 225 -14.37 3.60 -1.30
CA PRO A 225 -14.97 2.26 -1.35
C PRO A 225 -13.91 1.17 -1.20
N VAL A 226 -13.41 0.97 0.01
CA VAL A 226 -12.31 0.02 0.32
C VAL A 226 -12.68 -0.90 1.47
N GLU A 227 -12.05 -2.06 1.53
CA GLU A 227 -12.24 -3.04 2.59
C GLU A 227 -11.33 -2.78 3.80
N VAL A 228 -10.17 -2.11 3.60
CA VAL A 228 -9.17 -1.88 4.65
C VAL A 228 -8.57 -0.48 4.51
N PHE A 229 -8.34 0.20 5.64
CA PHE A 229 -7.51 1.41 5.71
C PHE A 229 -6.19 1.15 6.44
N SER A 230 -5.12 1.77 5.95
CA SER A 230 -3.77 1.77 6.52
C SER A 230 -3.17 3.18 6.46
N TRP A 231 -2.47 3.59 7.48
CA TRP A 231 -1.69 4.84 7.54
C TRP A 231 -0.71 4.77 8.70
N SER A 232 0.18 5.74 8.82
CA SER A 232 1.14 5.87 9.93
C SER A 232 0.46 6.32 11.23
N HIS A 233 -0.47 5.51 11.77
CA HIS A 233 -1.38 5.86 12.87
C HIS A 233 -0.67 6.19 14.20
N LEU A 234 0.54 5.65 14.42
CA LEU A 234 1.34 5.98 15.60
C LEU A 234 2.11 7.30 15.48
N ASN A 235 2.17 7.87 14.25
CA ASN A 235 2.89 9.11 13.97
C ASN A 235 1.99 10.20 13.37
N SER A 236 0.73 9.89 13.05
CA SER A 236 -0.23 10.82 12.43
C SER A 236 -1.66 10.44 12.80
N ALA A 237 -2.45 11.44 13.22
CA ALA A 237 -3.88 11.25 13.45
C ALA A 237 -4.61 10.80 12.16
N PRO A 238 -5.76 10.14 12.32
CA PRO A 238 -6.37 9.69 13.57
C PRO A 238 -5.65 8.48 14.18
N SER A 239 -5.87 8.16 15.45
CA SER A 239 -5.54 6.86 16.02
C SER A 239 -6.43 5.77 15.41
N LEU A 240 -6.11 4.47 15.64
CA LEU A 240 -6.97 3.39 15.15
C LEU A 240 -8.37 3.46 15.77
N GLY A 241 -8.45 3.77 17.07
CA GLY A 241 -9.73 3.93 17.78
C GLY A 241 -10.56 5.10 17.24
N GLU A 242 -9.94 6.26 17.00
CA GLU A 242 -10.62 7.41 16.40
C GLU A 242 -11.13 7.09 14.98
N ALA A 243 -10.33 6.34 14.18
CA ALA A 243 -10.71 5.96 12.83
C ALA A 243 -11.94 5.04 12.77
N ARG A 244 -12.24 4.28 13.83
CA ARG A 244 -13.49 3.50 13.94
C ARG A 244 -14.75 4.38 13.84
N GLY A 245 -14.65 5.64 14.25
CA GLY A 245 -15.74 6.61 14.08
C GLY A 245 -15.85 7.20 12.67
N LEU A 246 -14.84 7.02 11.82
CA LEU A 246 -14.75 7.62 10.49
C LEU A 246 -15.03 6.62 9.36
N THR A 247 -14.83 5.31 9.60
CA THR A 247 -15.02 4.28 8.58
C THR A 247 -15.54 2.96 9.15
N GLN A 248 -16.27 2.20 8.31
CA GLN A 248 -16.71 0.83 8.63
C GLN A 248 -15.73 -0.24 8.09
N ALA A 249 -14.70 0.16 7.35
CA ALA A 249 -13.68 -0.75 6.84
C ALA A 249 -12.84 -1.36 7.97
N ALA A 250 -12.13 -2.44 7.67
CA ALA A 250 -11.11 -2.97 8.55
C ALA A 250 -9.93 -1.97 8.62
N LEU A 251 -9.15 -2.05 9.68
CA LEU A 251 -7.97 -1.22 9.90
C LEU A 251 -6.70 -2.08 9.83
N MET A 252 -5.62 -1.50 9.35
CA MET A 252 -4.32 -2.16 9.28
C MET A 252 -3.29 -1.25 9.96
N GLY A 253 -2.69 -1.73 11.02
CA GLY A 253 -1.70 -0.99 11.81
C GLY A 253 -1.21 -1.82 13.00
N GLY A 254 -0.43 -1.24 13.88
CA GLY A 254 0.06 -1.91 15.11
C GLY A 254 1.53 -1.69 15.40
N MET A 255 2.33 -1.30 14.41
CA MET A 255 3.78 -1.13 14.57
C MET A 255 4.20 0.26 14.12
N ASN A 256 5.18 0.84 14.84
CA ASN A 256 5.76 2.14 14.51
C ASN A 256 6.88 1.97 13.49
N GLU A 257 6.57 2.10 12.21
CA GLU A 257 7.53 1.95 11.11
C GLU A 257 8.73 2.90 11.20
N VAL A 258 8.55 4.05 11.85
CA VAL A 258 9.62 5.06 12.00
C VAL A 258 10.63 4.65 13.07
N GLN A 259 10.19 3.95 14.11
CA GLN A 259 11.02 3.59 15.26
C GLN A 259 11.47 2.12 15.24
N LEU A 260 10.86 1.28 14.42
CA LEU A 260 10.98 -0.19 14.48
C LEU A 260 12.43 -0.71 14.48
N THR A 261 13.33 -0.05 13.74
CA THR A 261 14.77 -0.42 13.71
C THR A 261 15.52 -0.16 15.02
N ARG A 262 14.96 0.69 15.89
CA ARG A 262 15.59 1.12 17.14
C ARG A 262 14.88 0.61 18.37
N GLN A 263 13.67 0.05 18.20
CA GLN A 263 12.87 -0.47 19.30
C GLN A 263 13.44 -1.78 19.84
N SER A 264 13.28 -1.97 21.13
CA SER A 264 13.41 -3.28 21.78
C SER A 264 12.18 -4.14 21.50
N GLU A 265 12.29 -5.46 21.72
CA GLU A 265 11.16 -6.39 21.62
C GLU A 265 9.98 -5.97 22.52
N ALA A 266 10.26 -5.47 23.72
CA ALA A 266 9.24 -5.00 24.65
C ALA A 266 8.49 -3.76 24.15
N GLU A 267 9.17 -2.84 23.47
CA GLU A 267 8.54 -1.66 22.87
C GLU A 267 7.65 -2.05 21.68
N VAL A 268 8.12 -2.97 20.82
CA VAL A 268 7.30 -3.51 19.73
C VAL A 268 6.05 -4.23 20.26
N GLN A 269 6.20 -5.01 21.31
CA GLN A 269 5.06 -5.65 21.98
C GLN A 269 4.08 -4.60 22.51
N ALA A 270 4.58 -3.57 23.20
CA ALA A 270 3.75 -2.51 23.74
C ALA A 270 2.96 -1.74 22.67
N ASP A 271 3.61 -1.43 21.51
CA ASP A 271 2.95 -0.78 20.39
C ASP A 271 1.81 -1.63 19.81
N ILE A 272 2.06 -2.93 19.58
CA ILE A 272 1.06 -3.86 19.05
C ILE A 272 -0.11 -3.99 20.02
N GLU A 273 0.15 -4.26 21.29
CA GLU A 273 -0.89 -4.41 22.32
C GLU A 273 -1.72 -3.12 22.49
N ALA A 274 -1.08 -1.95 22.53
CA ALA A 274 -1.77 -0.68 22.62
C ALA A 274 -2.65 -0.42 21.39
N SER A 275 -2.14 -0.71 20.20
CA SER A 275 -2.87 -0.55 18.95
C SER A 275 -4.08 -1.49 18.87
N VAL A 276 -3.94 -2.74 19.32
CA VAL A 276 -5.05 -3.71 19.36
C VAL A 276 -6.11 -3.28 20.38
N ARG A 277 -5.71 -2.77 21.55
CA ARG A 277 -6.66 -2.21 22.54
C ARG A 277 -7.41 -0.99 21.99
N ASP A 278 -6.72 -0.09 21.30
CA ASP A 278 -7.30 1.11 20.71
C ASP A 278 -8.29 0.79 19.58
N ALA A 279 -7.87 -0.09 18.65
CA ALA A 279 -8.68 -0.49 17.50
C ALA A 279 -9.84 -1.44 17.83
N GLY A 280 -9.72 -2.23 18.90
CA GLY A 280 -10.51 -3.43 19.12
C GLY A 280 -10.05 -4.60 18.22
N TRP A 281 -10.36 -5.82 18.67
CA TRP A 281 -9.89 -7.06 18.03
C TRP A 281 -10.44 -7.29 16.62
N ARG A 282 -11.70 -6.92 16.38
CA ARG A 282 -12.39 -7.21 15.12
C ARG A 282 -12.02 -6.21 14.02
N LYS A 283 -12.02 -6.66 12.78
CA LYS A 283 -11.67 -5.86 11.60
C LYS A 283 -10.28 -5.22 11.74
N LEU A 284 -9.31 -5.99 12.22
CA LEU A 284 -7.94 -5.52 12.41
C LEU A 284 -6.94 -6.50 11.77
N LEU A 285 -6.01 -5.95 11.02
CA LEU A 285 -4.81 -6.62 10.53
C LEU A 285 -3.60 -5.93 11.16
N VAL A 286 -2.66 -6.72 11.68
CA VAL A 286 -1.45 -6.16 12.28
C VAL A 286 -0.39 -5.94 11.20
N GLY A 287 0.18 -4.75 11.20
CA GLY A 287 1.23 -4.35 10.27
C GLY A 287 1.84 -3.00 10.65
N PRO A 288 2.92 -2.59 9.99
CA PRO A 288 3.48 -1.26 10.17
C PRO A 288 2.59 -0.19 9.53
N GLY A 289 2.69 1.05 10.01
CA GLY A 289 1.95 2.18 9.47
C GLY A 289 2.36 2.58 8.05
N CYS A 290 3.59 2.26 7.65
CA CYS A 290 4.15 2.40 6.31
C CYS A 290 5.27 1.36 6.12
N THR A 291 6.07 1.47 5.05
CA THR A 291 7.28 0.65 4.85
C THR A 291 8.27 0.83 6.00
N THR A 292 8.79 -0.30 6.50
CA THR A 292 9.87 -0.31 7.48
C THR A 292 11.24 -0.13 6.80
N ALA A 293 12.23 0.23 7.56
CA ALA A 293 13.59 0.34 7.05
C ALA A 293 14.20 -1.05 6.75
N PRO A 294 15.01 -1.19 5.68
CA PRO A 294 15.59 -2.47 5.27
C PRO A 294 16.53 -3.11 6.30
N ASP A 295 17.08 -2.32 7.20
CA ASP A 295 17.97 -2.73 8.28
C ASP A 295 17.24 -3.05 9.60
N THR A 296 15.91 -3.21 9.55
CA THR A 296 15.13 -3.67 10.71
C THR A 296 15.64 -5.05 11.15
N PRO A 297 16.06 -5.22 12.43
CA PRO A 297 16.67 -6.48 12.88
C PRO A 297 15.71 -7.67 12.82
N ASP A 298 16.22 -8.83 12.43
CA ASP A 298 15.46 -10.08 12.31
C ASP A 298 14.64 -10.43 13.55
N HIS A 299 15.22 -10.27 14.75
CA HIS A 299 14.52 -10.58 15.99
C HIS A 299 13.31 -9.68 16.23
N ILE A 300 13.33 -8.44 15.76
CA ILE A 300 12.21 -7.50 15.83
C ILE A 300 11.06 -7.97 14.92
N LEU A 301 11.37 -8.39 13.69
CA LEU A 301 10.36 -8.92 12.77
C LEU A 301 9.72 -10.22 13.31
N ARG A 302 10.53 -11.11 13.91
CA ARG A 302 10.03 -12.33 14.57
C ARG A 302 9.19 -12.01 15.80
N THR A 303 9.58 -11.00 16.57
CA THR A 303 8.81 -10.54 17.73
C THR A 303 7.44 -10.02 17.31
N ALA A 304 7.34 -9.27 16.23
CA ALA A 304 6.04 -8.79 15.73
C ALA A 304 5.08 -9.96 15.44
N VAL A 305 5.54 -11.03 14.81
CA VAL A 305 4.73 -12.24 14.55
C VAL A 305 4.39 -12.97 15.85
N ARG A 306 5.39 -13.26 16.67
CA ARG A 306 5.23 -13.99 17.95
C ARG A 306 4.24 -13.28 18.88
N VAL A 307 4.38 -11.98 19.03
CA VAL A 307 3.48 -11.17 19.86
C VAL A 307 2.06 -11.21 19.31
N THR A 308 1.89 -10.91 18.02
CA THR A 308 0.55 -10.86 17.41
C THR A 308 -0.19 -12.18 17.52
N HIS A 309 0.49 -13.31 17.25
CA HIS A 309 -0.11 -14.64 17.36
C HIS A 309 -0.34 -15.08 18.81
N GLY A 310 0.41 -14.53 19.75
CA GLY A 310 0.24 -14.79 21.19
C GLY A 310 -0.83 -13.97 21.88
N LEU A 311 -1.41 -12.97 21.19
CA LEU A 311 -2.50 -12.18 21.76
C LEU A 311 -3.77 -13.01 21.94
N THR A 312 -4.46 -12.80 23.03
CA THR A 312 -5.76 -13.42 23.32
C THR A 312 -6.80 -12.35 23.55
N LEU A 313 -8.05 -12.64 23.17
CA LEU A 313 -9.19 -11.84 23.59
C LEU A 313 -9.36 -11.98 25.11
N GLU A 314 -9.12 -10.92 25.87
CA GLU A 314 -9.53 -10.84 27.27
C GLU A 314 -11.01 -10.50 27.40
#